data_118e580c5a4fff9bd780e5b86e5db258
#
_entry.id   118e580c5a4fff9bd780e5b86e5db258
#
_cell.length_a   1.000
_cell.length_b   1.000
_cell.length_c   1.000
_cell.angle_alpha   90.00
_cell.angle_beta   90.00
_cell.angle_gamma   90.00
#
_symmetry.space_group_name_H-M   'P 1'
#
loop_
_entity.id
_entity.type
_entity.pdbx_description
1 polymer ?
#
loop_
_entity_poly.entity_id
_entity_poly.type
_entity_poly.pdbx_seq_one_letter_code
_entity_poly.pdbx_strand_id
1 'polypeptide(L)'
;MARTTALNKIEELLYEDTFYKVIQGGASAGKTFAIMTLLVGYCESYPNSLVSVVGMTYDHLATGAIRDLKSIMRETERWDEERWNKSEKIYRFRNGSLLEFKSLDRMTARGPRRDVLFVNEANGIPYEVFDQMATRTRDFAIIDYNPSAKFWAHEELVEKKPERTSFIVLTYLDNEALGKQERENIESKKPKAGEEPSNWWTVYGLGQIGVLEGNIYEGWIETTPDDIRKNGELVRYGLDFGFGHPTGMVALYEYADGSLGVIEQIYRQGINASDYPRTLTEAGIDPSVLIVADSARPEIISDISSAGFRVIGANKDAGSVMRGIARVQERQIYFAGANLKKEYLAYRWREKRSTGELVYEPEKANDDLMDALRYAIDDLKRKRFDF
;
A
#
# COMPACT_ATOMS: atom_id res chain seq x y z
N MET A 1 -3.14 26.57 -4.04
CA MET A 1 -3.79 25.30 -3.67
C MET A 1 -5.25 25.51 -3.33
N ALA A 2 -6.16 24.72 -3.90
CA ALA A 2 -7.57 24.73 -3.47
C ALA A 2 -7.68 24.10 -2.07
N ARG A 3 -8.43 24.73 -1.18
CA ARG A 3 -8.67 24.23 0.17
C ARG A 3 -9.79 23.20 0.13
N THR A 4 -9.50 21.94 0.43
CA THR A 4 -10.47 20.84 0.40
C THR A 4 -11.16 20.66 1.75
N THR A 5 -12.34 20.01 1.75
CA THR A 5 -13.05 19.63 2.99
C THR A 5 -12.17 18.72 3.87
N ALA A 6 -11.42 17.78 3.28
CA ALA A 6 -10.47 16.94 4.01
C ALA A 6 -9.41 17.77 4.75
N LEU A 7 -8.83 18.78 4.08
CA LEU A 7 -7.85 19.67 4.71
C LEU A 7 -8.45 20.43 5.90
N ASN A 8 -9.67 20.98 5.75
CA ASN A 8 -10.33 21.72 6.82
C ASN A 8 -10.63 20.81 8.03
N LYS A 9 -11.20 19.63 7.81
CA LYS A 9 -11.52 18.68 8.88
C LYS A 9 -10.27 18.22 9.63
N ILE A 10 -9.15 17.95 8.92
CA ILE A 10 -7.90 17.56 9.56
C ILE A 10 -7.30 18.75 10.34
N GLU A 11 -7.36 19.95 9.78
CA GLU A 11 -6.89 21.16 10.49
C GLU A 11 -7.66 21.37 11.79
N GLU A 12 -8.98 21.29 11.78
CA GLU A 12 -9.83 21.37 12.98
C GLU A 12 -9.44 20.30 14.00
N LEU A 13 -9.23 19.05 13.54
CA LEU A 13 -8.78 17.94 14.40
C LEU A 13 -7.44 18.24 15.07
N LEU A 14 -6.49 18.89 14.39
CA LEU A 14 -5.18 19.21 14.96
C LEU A 14 -5.27 20.29 16.07
N TYR A 15 -6.30 21.12 16.07
CA TYR A 15 -6.53 22.12 17.14
C TYR A 15 -7.19 21.57 18.41
N GLU A 16 -7.72 20.34 18.38
CA GLU A 16 -8.25 19.69 19.58
C GLU A 16 -7.13 19.41 20.60
N ASP A 17 -7.40 19.53 21.87
CA ASP A 17 -6.43 19.25 22.95
C ASP A 17 -6.35 17.76 23.24
N THR A 18 -5.88 16.98 22.26
CA THR A 18 -5.66 15.54 22.36
C THR A 18 -4.31 15.18 21.77
N PHE A 19 -3.70 14.11 22.28
CA PHE A 19 -2.39 13.68 21.80
C PHE A 19 -2.45 12.84 20.52
N TYR A 20 -3.43 11.94 20.38
CA TYR A 20 -3.58 11.09 19.22
C TYR A 20 -4.61 11.68 18.24
N LYS A 21 -4.20 11.88 17.00
CA LYS A 21 -5.03 12.38 15.90
C LYS A 21 -5.25 11.25 14.92
N VAL A 22 -6.36 10.55 15.05
CA VAL A 22 -6.66 9.36 14.25
C VAL A 22 -7.54 9.73 13.06
N ILE A 23 -7.05 9.48 11.86
CA ILE A 23 -7.68 9.87 10.59
C ILE A 23 -7.94 8.60 9.77
N GLN A 24 -9.11 8.06 9.93
CA GLN A 24 -9.63 6.94 9.15
C GLN A 24 -10.20 7.46 7.82
N GLY A 25 -10.06 6.69 6.74
CA GLY A 25 -10.77 7.09 5.53
C GLY A 25 -10.53 6.20 4.34
N GLY A 26 -11.43 6.29 3.37
CA GLY A 26 -11.37 5.57 2.14
C GLY A 26 -10.20 5.95 1.22
N ALA A 27 -10.07 5.24 0.11
CA ALA A 27 -9.14 5.59 -0.94
C ALA A 27 -9.46 6.98 -1.51
N SER A 28 -8.43 7.68 -1.96
CA SER A 28 -8.57 9.00 -2.60
C SER A 28 -9.26 10.09 -1.74
N ALA A 29 -9.42 9.87 -0.43
CA ALA A 29 -9.97 10.88 0.49
C ALA A 29 -9.04 12.10 0.72
N GLY A 30 -7.83 12.09 0.16
CA GLY A 30 -6.88 13.19 0.27
C GLY A 30 -6.14 13.28 1.61
N LYS A 31 -6.22 12.25 2.47
CA LYS A 31 -5.63 12.23 3.82
C LYS A 31 -4.16 12.65 3.85
N THR A 32 -3.30 11.87 3.20
CA THR A 32 -1.84 12.07 3.22
C THR A 32 -1.45 13.44 2.70
N PHE A 33 -2.06 13.90 1.60
CA PHE A 33 -1.79 15.23 1.03
C PHE A 33 -2.19 16.36 1.99
N ALA A 34 -3.36 16.27 2.62
CA ALA A 34 -3.84 17.25 3.58
C ALA A 34 -2.95 17.29 4.83
N ILE A 35 -2.61 16.11 5.39
CA ILE A 35 -1.70 16.00 6.55
C ILE A 35 -0.33 16.61 6.21
N MET A 36 0.25 16.26 5.06
CA MET A 36 1.55 16.81 4.64
C MET A 36 1.52 18.32 4.46
N THR A 37 0.40 18.88 3.96
CA THR A 37 0.21 20.34 3.85
C THR A 37 0.26 21.01 5.23
N LEU A 38 -0.41 20.44 6.22
CA LEU A 38 -0.44 20.96 7.59
C LEU A 38 0.91 20.80 8.30
N LEU A 39 1.61 19.68 8.07
CA LEU A 39 2.95 19.45 8.63
C LEU A 39 4.00 20.41 8.06
N VAL A 40 3.91 20.80 6.79
CA VAL A 40 4.74 21.86 6.21
C VAL A 40 4.46 23.19 6.94
N GLY A 41 3.19 23.54 7.13
CA GLY A 41 2.79 24.72 7.90
C GLY A 41 3.29 24.71 9.34
N TYR A 42 3.21 23.54 10.00
CA TYR A 42 3.74 23.35 11.35
C TYR A 42 5.25 23.61 11.40
N CYS A 43 6.04 22.97 10.51
CA CYS A 43 7.48 23.19 10.44
C CYS A 43 7.87 24.66 10.20
N GLU A 44 7.10 25.40 9.42
CA GLU A 44 7.34 26.82 9.16
C GLU A 44 6.99 27.71 10.36
N SER A 45 5.96 27.34 11.12
CA SER A 45 5.46 28.13 12.26
C SER A 45 6.24 27.91 13.56
N TYR A 46 6.79 26.70 13.75
CA TYR A 46 7.51 26.32 14.99
C TYR A 46 9.00 26.10 14.73
N PRO A 47 9.87 27.09 15.00
CA PRO A 47 11.30 26.99 14.76
C PRO A 47 11.96 25.86 15.53
N ASN A 48 12.97 25.21 14.89
CA ASN A 48 13.74 24.09 15.45
C ASN A 48 12.91 22.85 15.84
N SER A 49 11.71 22.71 15.28
CA SER A 49 10.88 21.52 15.48
C SER A 49 11.39 20.32 14.68
N LEU A 50 11.15 19.13 15.19
CA LEU A 50 11.38 17.86 14.51
C LEU A 50 10.06 17.14 14.26
N VAL A 51 9.69 17.03 12.99
CA VAL A 51 8.53 16.25 12.52
C VAL A 51 9.03 14.98 11.86
N SER A 52 8.58 13.82 12.35
CA SER A 52 8.93 12.52 11.76
C SER A 52 7.70 11.89 11.08
N VAL A 53 7.82 11.65 9.78
CA VAL A 53 6.86 10.87 8.99
C VAL A 53 7.37 9.44 8.88
N VAL A 54 6.57 8.49 9.38
CA VAL A 54 6.94 7.09 9.45
C VAL A 54 5.99 6.25 8.61
N GLY A 55 6.53 5.37 7.80
CA GLY A 55 5.78 4.38 7.03
C GLY A 55 6.46 3.02 7.09
N MET A 56 5.79 1.98 6.59
CA MET A 56 6.33 0.63 6.57
C MET A 56 7.65 0.55 5.82
N THR A 57 7.69 1.08 4.60
CA THR A 57 8.87 1.06 3.74
C THR A 57 9.18 2.45 3.18
N TYR A 58 10.44 2.62 2.78
CA TYR A 58 10.85 3.86 2.12
C TYR A 58 10.13 4.08 0.78
N ASP A 59 9.94 3.03 -0.01
CA ASP A 59 9.30 3.15 -1.33
C ASP A 59 7.84 3.60 -1.20
N HIS A 60 7.14 3.11 -0.18
CA HIS A 60 5.81 3.59 0.14
C HIS A 60 5.82 5.09 0.48
N LEU A 61 6.74 5.54 1.35
CA LEU A 61 6.89 6.96 1.65
C LEU A 61 7.28 7.78 0.43
N ALA A 62 8.14 7.24 -0.46
CA ALA A 62 8.60 7.92 -1.66
C ALA A 62 7.48 8.16 -2.68
N THR A 63 6.59 7.18 -2.85
CA THR A 63 5.45 7.26 -3.78
C THR A 63 4.24 8.01 -3.19
N GLY A 64 4.17 8.16 -1.88
CA GLY A 64 3.13 8.85 -1.11
C GLY A 64 3.63 10.18 -0.52
N ALA A 65 3.91 10.19 0.77
CA ALA A 65 4.16 11.39 1.57
C ALA A 65 5.34 12.27 1.07
N ILE A 66 6.44 11.67 0.58
CA ILE A 66 7.58 12.45 0.04
C ILE A 66 7.19 13.12 -1.28
N ARG A 67 6.47 12.39 -2.15
CA ARG A 67 5.96 12.97 -3.40
C ARG A 67 5.02 14.14 -3.10
N ASP A 68 4.12 13.96 -2.14
CA ASP A 68 3.15 14.99 -1.76
C ASP A 68 3.86 16.21 -1.15
N LEU A 69 4.88 16.02 -0.27
CA LEU A 69 5.73 17.13 0.19
C LEU A 69 6.29 17.94 -0.97
N LYS A 70 6.90 17.24 -1.96
CA LYS A 70 7.52 17.92 -3.11
C LYS A 70 6.49 18.66 -3.96
N SER A 71 5.32 18.08 -4.19
CA SER A 71 4.22 18.72 -4.93
C SER A 71 3.76 19.97 -4.20
N ILE A 72 3.43 19.86 -2.91
CA ILE A 72 2.98 20.96 -2.06
C ILE A 72 3.96 22.13 -2.11
N MET A 73 5.23 21.85 -1.87
CA MET A 73 6.24 22.90 -1.77
C MET A 73 6.63 23.50 -3.14
N ARG A 74 6.55 22.72 -4.23
CA ARG A 74 6.77 23.23 -5.59
C ARG A 74 5.61 24.10 -6.06
N GLU A 75 4.36 23.66 -5.88
CA GLU A 75 3.18 24.43 -6.24
C GLU A 75 3.09 25.78 -5.49
N THR A 76 3.69 25.85 -4.32
CA THR A 76 3.75 27.06 -3.48
C THR A 76 5.08 27.80 -3.56
N GLU A 77 5.96 27.42 -4.52
CA GLU A 77 7.28 28.05 -4.76
C GLU A 77 8.21 28.04 -3.54
N ARG A 78 8.02 27.08 -2.62
CA ARG A 78 8.79 26.94 -1.37
C ARG A 78 9.86 25.85 -1.44
N TRP A 79 9.84 25.00 -2.50
CA TRP A 79 10.81 23.93 -2.64
C TRP A 79 12.21 24.45 -2.93
N ASP A 80 13.17 23.98 -2.15
CA ASP A 80 14.59 24.30 -2.30
C ASP A 80 15.37 22.95 -2.30
N GLU A 81 15.98 22.61 -3.43
CA GLU A 81 16.67 21.33 -3.60
C GLU A 81 17.90 21.21 -2.68
N GLU A 82 18.54 22.32 -2.33
CA GLU A 82 19.73 22.33 -1.44
C GLU A 82 19.36 21.98 0.00
N ARG A 83 18.08 22.17 0.37
CA ARG A 83 17.55 21.84 1.70
C ARG A 83 17.05 20.39 1.83
N TRP A 84 17.00 19.66 0.72
CA TRP A 84 16.61 18.26 0.68
C TRP A 84 17.82 17.33 0.75
N ASN A 85 18.05 16.69 1.90
CA ASN A 85 19.06 15.64 2.03
C ASN A 85 18.49 14.31 1.50
N LYS A 86 18.95 13.91 0.30
CA LYS A 86 18.50 12.69 -0.40
C LYS A 86 18.90 11.39 0.31
N SER A 87 20.01 11.37 1.03
CA SER A 87 20.49 10.16 1.73
C SER A 87 19.78 9.96 3.06
N GLU A 88 19.60 11.02 3.84
CA GLU A 88 18.93 10.97 5.15
C GLU A 88 17.40 11.08 5.06
N LYS A 89 16.88 11.52 3.88
CA LYS A 89 15.44 11.77 3.65
C LYS A 89 14.89 12.83 4.59
N ILE A 90 15.61 13.95 4.70
CA ILE A 90 15.28 15.07 5.57
C ILE A 90 15.17 16.35 4.74
N TYR A 91 14.09 17.10 4.94
CA TYR A 91 13.97 18.47 4.46
C TYR A 91 14.23 19.45 5.61
N ARG A 92 15.14 20.41 5.39
CA ARG A 92 15.55 21.42 6.39
C ARG A 92 14.91 22.76 6.07
N PHE A 93 14.02 23.22 6.94
CA PHE A 93 13.38 24.54 6.80
C PHE A 93 14.34 25.67 7.18
N ARG A 94 14.04 26.90 6.72
CA ARG A 94 14.87 28.08 6.98
C ARG A 94 14.99 28.46 8.46
N ASN A 95 13.96 28.15 9.24
CA ASN A 95 13.87 28.40 10.67
C ASN A 95 14.52 27.30 11.54
N GLY A 96 15.23 26.36 10.95
CA GLY A 96 15.90 25.26 11.64
C GLY A 96 15.06 24.00 11.84
N SER A 97 13.76 24.02 11.50
CA SER A 97 12.88 22.86 11.63
C SER A 97 13.23 21.77 10.61
N LEU A 98 12.98 20.53 10.98
CA LEU A 98 13.29 19.35 10.20
C LEU A 98 12.02 18.53 9.95
N LEU A 99 11.83 18.11 8.72
CA LEU A 99 10.83 17.12 8.33
C LEU A 99 11.58 15.88 7.81
N GLU A 100 11.57 14.80 8.59
CA GLU A 100 12.28 13.56 8.27
C GLU A 100 11.32 12.44 7.88
N PHE A 101 11.77 11.57 6.98
CA PHE A 101 11.03 10.38 6.57
C PHE A 101 11.80 9.13 6.97
N LYS A 102 11.15 8.27 7.74
CA LYS A 102 11.73 7.03 8.28
C LYS A 102 10.87 5.84 7.92
N SER A 103 11.49 4.76 7.52
CA SER A 103 10.83 3.48 7.28
C SER A 103 11.19 2.48 8.37
N LEU A 104 10.24 1.60 8.72
CA LEU A 104 10.43 0.64 9.81
C LEU A 104 11.56 -0.35 9.54
N ASP A 105 11.75 -0.75 8.28
CA ASP A 105 12.83 -1.65 7.84
C ASP A 105 14.24 -1.11 8.13
N ARG A 106 14.37 0.21 8.35
CA ARG A 106 15.64 0.90 8.62
C ARG A 106 15.70 1.57 9.99
N MET A 107 14.64 1.46 10.79
CA MET A 107 14.61 2.05 12.12
C MET A 107 15.15 1.10 13.18
N THR A 108 16.13 1.58 13.96
CA THR A 108 16.32 1.05 15.31
C THR A 108 15.16 1.56 16.19
N ALA A 109 14.52 0.68 16.95
CA ALA A 109 13.30 0.91 17.75
C ALA A 109 13.36 2.10 18.73
N ARG A 110 14.49 2.79 18.86
CA ARG A 110 14.76 3.90 19.78
C ARG A 110 15.17 5.19 19.09
N GLY A 111 14.45 5.61 18.03
CA GLY A 111 14.72 6.88 17.34
C GLY A 111 14.76 8.12 18.27
N PRO A 112 15.19 9.31 17.76
CA PRO A 112 15.28 10.55 18.54
C PRO A 112 13.92 10.98 19.10
N ARG A 113 13.93 11.87 20.12
CA ARG A 113 12.72 12.59 20.51
C ARG A 113 12.31 13.55 19.42
N ARG A 114 11.02 13.67 19.17
CA ARG A 114 10.42 14.52 18.13
C ARG A 114 9.28 15.37 18.71
N ASP A 115 8.90 16.39 17.99
CA ASP A 115 7.75 17.22 18.38
C ASP A 115 6.46 16.60 17.82
N VAL A 116 6.45 16.24 16.55
CA VAL A 116 5.29 15.60 15.90
C VAL A 116 5.68 14.28 15.25
N LEU A 117 4.82 13.27 15.43
CA LEU A 117 4.89 11.99 14.74
C LEU A 117 3.72 11.88 13.74
N PHE A 118 4.00 11.54 12.50
CA PHE A 118 2.99 11.12 11.54
C PHE A 118 3.25 9.67 11.11
N VAL A 119 2.31 8.79 11.42
CA VAL A 119 2.34 7.38 11.03
C VAL A 119 1.42 7.19 9.82
N ASN A 120 2.03 7.04 8.66
CA ASN A 120 1.34 6.91 7.40
C ASN A 120 1.04 5.43 7.09
N GLU A 121 -0.23 5.13 6.82
CA GLU A 121 -0.77 3.77 6.64
C GLU A 121 -0.48 2.85 7.83
N ALA A 122 -0.97 3.26 8.99
CA ALA A 122 -0.68 2.66 10.29
C ALA A 122 -1.11 1.19 10.44
N ASN A 123 -2.05 0.71 9.63
CA ASN A 123 -2.52 -0.67 9.66
C ASN A 123 -1.44 -1.73 9.32
N GLY A 124 -0.32 -1.32 8.72
CA GLY A 124 0.84 -2.19 8.53
C GLY A 124 1.88 -2.16 9.66
N ILE A 125 1.73 -1.27 10.66
CA ILE A 125 2.72 -1.03 11.71
C ILE A 125 2.31 -1.71 13.01
N PRO A 126 3.17 -2.54 13.67
CA PRO A 126 2.86 -3.14 14.95
C PRO A 126 2.64 -2.10 16.06
N TYR A 127 1.67 -2.36 16.96
CA TYR A 127 1.34 -1.43 18.05
C TYR A 127 2.54 -1.11 18.97
N GLU A 128 3.36 -2.12 19.29
CA GLU A 128 4.52 -1.96 20.17
C GLU A 128 5.55 -0.99 19.56
N VAL A 129 5.70 -0.99 18.25
CA VAL A 129 6.60 -0.07 17.55
C VAL A 129 6.03 1.34 17.55
N PHE A 130 4.73 1.47 17.29
CA PHE A 130 4.02 2.74 17.37
C PHE A 130 4.11 3.34 18.78
N ASP A 131 3.82 2.57 19.83
CA ASP A 131 3.82 3.03 21.23
C ASP A 131 5.20 3.52 21.67
N GLN A 132 6.27 2.82 21.25
CA GLN A 132 7.65 3.27 21.49
C GLN A 132 7.96 4.61 20.81
N MET A 133 7.43 4.87 19.61
CA MET A 133 7.60 6.14 18.93
C MET A 133 6.76 7.24 19.58
N ALA A 134 5.51 6.93 19.92
CA ALA A 134 4.57 7.87 20.55
C ALA A 134 5.08 8.36 21.91
N THR A 135 5.67 7.49 22.74
CA THR A 135 6.29 7.86 24.02
C THR A 135 7.47 8.84 23.89
N ARG A 136 8.02 9.00 22.69
CA ARG A 136 9.13 9.94 22.37
C ARG A 136 8.68 11.14 21.57
N THR A 137 7.37 11.33 21.45
CA THR A 137 6.73 12.46 20.77
C THR A 137 6.21 13.44 21.81
N ARG A 138 6.45 14.74 21.62
CA ARG A 138 6.14 15.78 22.61
C ARG A 138 4.74 16.34 22.45
N ASP A 139 4.38 16.76 21.22
CA ASP A 139 3.17 17.53 21.01
C ASP A 139 1.98 16.63 20.66
N PHE A 140 2.03 15.95 19.52
CA PHE A 140 0.97 15.03 19.09
C PHE A 140 1.45 13.98 18.08
N ALA A 141 0.66 12.93 17.96
CA ALA A 141 0.85 11.87 16.96
C ALA A 141 -0.36 11.80 16.02
N ILE A 142 -0.10 11.86 14.71
CA ILE A 142 -1.10 11.67 13.64
C ILE A 142 -1.01 10.23 13.15
N ILE A 143 -2.13 9.58 12.96
CA ILE A 143 -2.26 8.21 12.48
C ILE A 143 -3.27 8.19 11.36
N ASP A 144 -2.87 7.86 10.12
CA ASP A 144 -3.81 7.66 9.03
C ASP A 144 -3.82 6.22 8.52
N TYR A 145 -4.96 5.77 8.01
CA TYR A 145 -5.13 4.45 7.44
C TYR A 145 -6.43 4.32 6.63
N ASN A 146 -6.47 3.27 5.79
CA ASN A 146 -7.71 2.75 5.21
C ASN A 146 -8.23 1.64 6.11
N PRO A 147 -9.51 1.67 6.53
CA PRO A 147 -10.04 0.76 7.55
C PRO A 147 -10.43 -0.61 6.99
N SER A 148 -9.47 -1.32 6.40
CA SER A 148 -9.70 -2.66 5.83
C SER A 148 -10.15 -3.69 6.87
N ALA A 149 -9.75 -3.50 8.13
CA ALA A 149 -10.21 -4.27 9.28
C ALA A 149 -10.03 -3.46 10.57
N LYS A 150 -10.65 -3.90 11.66
CA LYS A 150 -10.37 -3.39 13.00
C LYS A 150 -8.96 -3.79 13.41
N PHE A 151 -8.18 -2.85 13.96
CA PHE A 151 -6.81 -3.07 14.42
C PHE A 151 -6.47 -2.15 15.60
N TRP A 152 -5.23 -2.16 16.08
CA TRP A 152 -4.82 -1.48 17.30
C TRP A 152 -5.17 0.03 17.39
N ALA A 153 -5.26 0.74 16.25
CA ALA A 153 -5.65 2.16 16.33
C ALA A 153 -7.09 2.33 16.86
N HIS A 154 -7.98 1.40 16.49
CA HIS A 154 -9.34 1.37 17.04
C HIS A 154 -9.32 0.91 18.51
N GLU A 155 -8.67 -0.23 18.78
CA GLU A 155 -8.73 -0.90 20.08
C GLU A 155 -7.94 -0.14 21.16
N GLU A 156 -6.70 0.26 20.86
CA GLU A 156 -5.78 0.84 21.84
C GLU A 156 -5.87 2.36 21.96
N LEU A 157 -6.38 3.05 20.92
CA LEU A 157 -6.47 4.51 20.94
C LEU A 157 -7.92 4.98 21.05
N VAL A 158 -8.77 4.67 20.05
CA VAL A 158 -10.14 5.19 19.99
C VAL A 158 -11.00 4.64 21.13
N GLU A 159 -10.91 3.34 21.42
CA GLU A 159 -11.74 2.69 22.43
C GLU A 159 -11.16 2.81 23.85
N LYS A 160 -9.84 2.59 24.03
CA LYS A 160 -9.21 2.56 25.36
C LYS A 160 -8.70 3.91 25.86
N LYS A 161 -8.47 4.88 24.96
CA LYS A 161 -7.91 6.21 25.33
C LYS A 161 -8.72 7.35 24.69
N PRO A 162 -10.06 7.35 24.76
CA PRO A 162 -10.89 8.34 24.08
C PRO A 162 -10.60 9.77 24.50
N GLU A 163 -10.23 10.00 25.77
CA GLU A 163 -9.87 11.31 26.31
C GLU A 163 -8.57 11.89 25.76
N ARG A 164 -7.75 11.06 25.14
CA ARG A 164 -6.48 11.44 24.50
C ARG A 164 -6.51 11.35 22.98
N THR A 165 -7.65 10.97 22.40
CA THR A 165 -7.78 10.62 20.98
C THR A 165 -8.86 11.42 20.31
N SER A 166 -8.49 12.20 19.31
CA SER A 166 -9.44 12.78 18.34
C SER A 166 -9.54 11.83 17.15
N PHE A 167 -10.75 11.61 16.67
CA PHE A 167 -11.03 10.66 15.58
C PHE A 167 -11.95 11.26 14.53
N ILE A 168 -11.55 11.15 13.26
CA ILE A 168 -12.41 11.51 12.12
C ILE A 168 -12.40 10.43 11.05
N VAL A 169 -13.49 10.41 10.29
CA VAL A 169 -13.62 9.58 9.08
C VAL A 169 -13.73 10.48 7.86
N LEU A 170 -12.89 10.21 6.85
CA LEU A 170 -12.89 10.92 5.58
C LEU A 170 -13.24 9.98 4.42
N THR A 171 -13.92 10.52 3.43
CA THR A 171 -14.31 9.82 2.22
C THR A 171 -13.77 10.53 0.97
N TYR A 172 -13.91 9.93 -0.19
CA TYR A 172 -13.58 10.59 -1.47
C TYR A 172 -14.39 11.88 -1.72
N LEU A 173 -15.54 12.03 -1.06
CA LEU A 173 -16.37 13.24 -1.14
C LEU A 173 -15.75 14.45 -0.45
N ASP A 174 -14.86 14.24 0.51
CA ASP A 174 -14.13 15.28 1.22
C ASP A 174 -12.93 15.81 0.41
N ASN A 175 -12.65 15.20 -0.76
CA ASN A 175 -11.56 15.57 -1.65
C ASN A 175 -12.11 16.17 -2.95
N GLU A 176 -12.35 17.47 -2.95
CA GLU A 176 -12.85 18.19 -4.13
C GLU A 176 -11.81 18.27 -5.26
N ALA A 177 -10.53 18.03 -4.96
CA ALA A 177 -9.45 17.99 -5.93
C ALA A 177 -9.35 16.64 -6.69
N LEU A 178 -10.20 15.67 -6.32
CA LEU A 178 -10.23 14.36 -6.96
C LEU A 178 -10.68 14.48 -8.42
N GLY A 179 -9.92 13.87 -9.33
CA GLY A 179 -10.22 13.89 -10.76
C GLY A 179 -11.58 13.25 -11.07
N LYS A 180 -12.24 13.74 -12.11
CA LYS A 180 -13.57 13.25 -12.53
C LYS A 180 -13.58 11.73 -12.76
N GLN A 181 -12.59 11.21 -13.49
CA GLN A 181 -12.48 9.78 -13.80
C GLN A 181 -12.27 8.92 -12.55
N GLU A 182 -11.43 9.38 -11.61
CA GLU A 182 -11.20 8.68 -10.34
C GLU A 182 -12.49 8.63 -9.50
N ARG A 183 -13.24 9.73 -9.46
CA ARG A 183 -14.54 9.81 -8.77
C ARG A 183 -15.54 8.84 -9.41
N GLU A 184 -15.67 8.83 -10.73
CA GLU A 184 -16.55 7.92 -11.47
C GLU A 184 -16.18 6.46 -11.22
N ASN A 185 -14.89 6.12 -11.18
CA ASN A 185 -14.41 4.77 -10.86
C ASN A 185 -14.80 4.33 -9.44
N ILE A 186 -14.75 5.23 -8.45
CA ILE A 186 -15.21 4.94 -7.10
C ILE A 186 -16.74 4.77 -7.08
N GLU A 187 -17.46 5.69 -7.69
CA GLU A 187 -18.93 5.69 -7.71
C GLU A 187 -19.53 4.52 -8.49
N SER A 188 -18.81 3.98 -9.48
CA SER A 188 -19.25 2.78 -10.23
C SER A 188 -19.37 1.53 -9.33
N LYS A 189 -18.71 1.53 -8.17
CA LYS A 189 -18.77 0.44 -7.16
C LYS A 189 -19.80 0.68 -6.06
N LYS A 190 -20.56 1.78 -6.16
CA LYS A 190 -21.66 2.06 -5.23
C LYS A 190 -22.77 1.01 -5.38
N PRO A 191 -23.28 0.44 -4.30
CA PRO A 191 -24.40 -0.51 -4.37
C PRO A 191 -25.62 0.16 -5.01
N LYS A 192 -26.36 -0.61 -5.81
CA LYS A 192 -27.66 -0.19 -6.36
C LYS A 192 -28.72 -0.18 -5.25
N ALA A 193 -29.82 0.49 -5.50
CA ALA A 193 -30.92 0.54 -4.55
C ALA A 193 -31.41 -0.88 -4.19
N GLY A 194 -31.33 -1.22 -2.90
CA GLY A 194 -31.71 -2.54 -2.37
C GLY A 194 -30.59 -3.59 -2.34
N GLU A 195 -29.37 -3.25 -2.76
CA GLU A 195 -28.18 -4.10 -2.61
C GLU A 195 -27.41 -3.73 -1.33
N GLU A 196 -26.89 -4.74 -0.63
CA GLU A 196 -25.98 -4.53 0.49
C GLU A 196 -24.64 -3.95 -0.02
N PRO A 197 -24.01 -3.04 0.73
CA PRO A 197 -22.70 -2.51 0.36
C PRO A 197 -21.66 -3.64 0.32
N SER A 198 -20.89 -3.71 -0.75
CA SER A 198 -19.71 -4.58 -0.78
C SER A 198 -18.69 -4.15 0.28
N ASN A 199 -17.87 -5.08 0.75
CA ASN A 199 -16.79 -4.75 1.68
C ASN A 199 -15.84 -3.67 1.08
N TRP A 200 -15.58 -3.72 -0.23
CA TRP A 200 -14.83 -2.68 -0.93
C TRP A 200 -15.47 -1.29 -0.78
N TRP A 201 -16.80 -1.20 -1.01
CA TRP A 201 -17.51 0.08 -0.87
C TRP A 201 -17.51 0.58 0.57
N THR A 202 -17.69 -0.32 1.54
CA THR A 202 -17.63 0.00 2.96
C THR A 202 -16.28 0.60 3.34
N VAL A 203 -15.17 -0.03 2.92
CA VAL A 203 -13.81 0.43 3.24
C VAL A 203 -13.40 1.66 2.43
N TYR A 204 -13.46 1.56 1.10
CA TYR A 204 -12.83 2.55 0.23
C TYR A 204 -13.78 3.66 -0.20
N GLY A 205 -15.08 3.39 -0.28
CA GLY A 205 -16.11 4.39 -0.58
C GLY A 205 -16.56 5.16 0.66
N LEU A 206 -16.94 4.44 1.72
CA LEU A 206 -17.49 5.04 2.94
C LEU A 206 -16.45 5.33 4.03
N GLY A 207 -15.23 4.81 3.91
CA GLY A 207 -14.21 4.94 4.93
C GLY A 207 -14.57 4.23 6.25
N GLN A 208 -15.46 3.26 6.22
CA GLN A 208 -15.91 2.50 7.39
C GLN A 208 -15.10 1.21 7.53
N ILE A 209 -15.07 0.68 8.76
CA ILE A 209 -14.36 -0.58 9.04
C ILE A 209 -14.99 -1.70 8.22
N GLY A 210 -14.14 -2.33 7.39
CA GLY A 210 -14.51 -3.52 6.65
C GLY A 210 -14.68 -4.72 7.57
N VAL A 211 -15.45 -5.70 7.09
CA VAL A 211 -15.53 -7.01 7.72
C VAL A 211 -14.41 -7.85 7.08
N LEU A 212 -13.60 -8.54 7.90
CA LEU A 212 -12.78 -9.64 7.43
C LEU A 212 -13.75 -10.77 7.05
N GLU A 213 -14.30 -10.71 5.85
CA GLU A 213 -14.96 -11.86 5.26
C GLU A 213 -13.88 -12.88 4.91
N GLY A 214 -14.18 -14.17 4.93
CA GLY A 214 -13.16 -15.22 4.82
C GLY A 214 -12.21 -15.06 3.62
N ASN A 215 -12.65 -14.49 2.51
CA ASN A 215 -11.86 -14.29 1.30
C ASN A 215 -11.07 -12.96 1.35
N ILE A 216 -9.80 -13.01 0.93
CA ILE A 216 -8.93 -11.83 0.89
C ILE A 216 -9.23 -10.97 -0.34
N TYR A 217 -9.55 -11.59 -1.47
CA TYR A 217 -9.87 -10.89 -2.71
C TYR A 217 -11.29 -11.16 -3.15
N GLU A 218 -11.94 -10.13 -3.66
CA GLU A 218 -13.33 -10.18 -4.14
C GLU A 218 -13.48 -9.37 -5.44
N GLY A 219 -14.53 -9.68 -6.20
CA GLY A 219 -14.91 -8.88 -7.36
C GLY A 219 -13.95 -9.00 -8.57
N TRP A 220 -13.11 -10.04 -8.63
CA TRP A 220 -12.29 -10.30 -9.80
C TRP A 220 -13.13 -10.79 -10.97
N ILE A 221 -12.82 -10.35 -12.18
CA ILE A 221 -13.57 -10.69 -13.39
C ILE A 221 -12.78 -11.70 -14.20
N GLU A 222 -13.34 -12.89 -14.36
CA GLU A 222 -12.78 -13.92 -15.23
C GLU A 222 -12.96 -13.52 -16.69
N THR A 223 -11.90 -13.62 -17.50
CA THR A 223 -11.90 -13.31 -18.92
C THR A 223 -10.92 -14.21 -19.67
N THR A 224 -10.68 -13.93 -20.94
CA THR A 224 -9.72 -14.70 -21.75
C THR A 224 -8.33 -14.06 -21.75
N PRO A 225 -7.26 -14.86 -21.95
CA PRO A 225 -5.91 -14.31 -22.11
C PRO A 225 -5.83 -13.32 -23.28
N ASP A 226 -6.60 -13.53 -24.34
CA ASP A 226 -6.58 -12.67 -25.52
C ASP A 226 -7.25 -11.32 -25.26
N ASP A 227 -8.33 -11.30 -24.46
CA ASP A 227 -8.95 -10.05 -24.03
C ASP A 227 -8.00 -9.23 -23.14
N ILE A 228 -7.26 -9.90 -22.24
CA ILE A 228 -6.28 -9.23 -21.39
C ILE A 228 -5.16 -8.63 -22.23
N ARG A 229 -4.59 -9.41 -23.19
CA ARG A 229 -3.52 -8.92 -24.08
C ARG A 229 -3.96 -7.80 -25.01
N LYS A 230 -5.22 -7.82 -25.42
CA LYS A 230 -5.78 -6.80 -26.32
C LYS A 230 -5.98 -5.45 -25.61
N ASN A 231 -6.37 -5.48 -24.35
CA ASN A 231 -6.77 -4.27 -23.60
C ASN A 231 -5.70 -3.75 -22.64
N GLY A 232 -4.67 -4.55 -22.35
CA GLY A 232 -3.59 -4.20 -21.42
C GLY A 232 -2.21 -4.27 -22.04
N GLU A 233 -1.28 -3.52 -21.48
CA GLU A 233 0.15 -3.59 -21.78
C GLU A 233 0.83 -4.51 -20.75
N LEU A 234 1.62 -5.47 -21.23
CA LEU A 234 2.42 -6.33 -20.34
C LEU A 234 3.48 -5.51 -19.61
N VAL A 235 3.38 -5.42 -18.30
CA VAL A 235 4.28 -4.58 -17.51
C VAL A 235 5.31 -5.38 -16.72
N ARG A 236 4.95 -6.56 -16.22
CA ARG A 236 5.84 -7.42 -15.41
C ARG A 236 5.39 -8.87 -15.40
N TYR A 237 6.30 -9.73 -14.92
CA TYR A 237 5.97 -11.05 -14.45
C TYR A 237 6.22 -11.14 -12.94
N GLY A 238 5.42 -11.93 -12.24
CA GLY A 238 5.67 -12.34 -10.87
C GLY A 238 5.97 -13.83 -10.82
N LEU A 239 6.95 -14.25 -10.02
CA LEU A 239 7.40 -15.64 -9.92
C LEU A 239 7.58 -16.03 -8.46
N ASP A 240 6.84 -17.02 -8.01
CA ASP A 240 7.06 -17.69 -6.74
C ASP A 240 7.69 -19.07 -6.98
N PHE A 241 8.81 -19.33 -6.30
CA PHE A 241 9.55 -20.58 -6.48
C PHE A 241 8.98 -21.68 -5.58
N GLY A 242 8.53 -22.78 -6.18
CA GLY A 242 8.10 -23.97 -5.48
C GLY A 242 8.92 -25.21 -5.85
N PHE A 243 9.12 -26.11 -4.89
CA PHE A 243 9.63 -27.45 -5.13
C PHE A 243 8.68 -28.51 -4.57
N GLY A 244 8.38 -28.47 -3.28
CA GLY A 244 7.37 -29.30 -2.62
C GLY A 244 5.93 -28.83 -2.82
N HIS A 245 5.75 -27.62 -3.26
CA HIS A 245 4.51 -26.97 -3.72
C HIS A 245 4.71 -26.45 -5.14
N PRO A 246 3.67 -26.03 -5.86
CA PRO A 246 3.81 -25.52 -7.21
C PRO A 246 4.69 -24.27 -7.30
N THR A 247 5.43 -24.14 -8.39
CA THR A 247 5.95 -22.85 -8.84
C THR A 247 4.80 -22.08 -9.48
N GLY A 248 4.51 -20.91 -8.96
CA GLY A 248 3.50 -19.99 -9.49
C GLY A 248 4.14 -18.86 -10.30
N MET A 249 3.68 -18.64 -11.53
CA MET A 249 4.09 -17.48 -12.32
C MET A 249 2.88 -16.83 -12.97
N VAL A 250 2.80 -15.50 -12.86
CA VAL A 250 1.77 -14.69 -13.51
C VAL A 250 2.39 -13.62 -14.41
N ALA A 251 1.69 -13.30 -15.49
CA ALA A 251 1.93 -12.09 -16.29
C ALA A 251 0.96 -11.00 -15.85
N LEU A 252 1.48 -9.82 -15.55
CA LEU A 252 0.73 -8.66 -15.11
C LEU A 252 0.64 -7.64 -16.26
N TYR A 253 -0.58 -7.32 -16.64
CA TYR A 253 -0.94 -6.32 -17.62
C TYR A 253 -1.57 -5.11 -16.95
N GLU A 254 -1.28 -3.90 -17.40
CA GLU A 254 -1.92 -2.68 -16.94
C GLU A 254 -2.79 -2.09 -18.05
N TYR A 255 -4.04 -1.78 -17.72
CA TYR A 255 -4.99 -1.15 -18.63
C TYR A 255 -4.91 0.37 -18.54
N ALA A 256 -5.45 1.06 -19.56
CA ALA A 256 -5.43 2.52 -19.63
C ALA A 256 -6.16 3.19 -18.44
N ASP A 257 -7.18 2.55 -17.89
CA ASP A 257 -7.93 3.03 -16.72
C ASP A 257 -7.28 2.70 -15.37
N GLY A 258 -6.12 2.03 -15.39
CA GLY A 258 -5.40 1.61 -14.18
C GLY A 258 -5.89 0.29 -13.57
N SER A 259 -6.88 -0.38 -14.18
CA SER A 259 -7.19 -1.78 -13.85
C SER A 259 -6.07 -2.71 -14.30
N LEU A 260 -6.07 -3.93 -13.77
CA LEU A 260 -5.00 -4.90 -14.03
C LEU A 260 -5.57 -6.16 -14.67
N GLY A 261 -4.81 -6.70 -15.63
CA GLY A 261 -5.02 -8.03 -16.19
C GLY A 261 -3.97 -9.01 -15.66
N VAL A 262 -4.39 -10.18 -15.23
CA VAL A 262 -3.51 -11.21 -14.67
C VAL A 262 -3.70 -12.51 -15.45
N ILE A 263 -2.62 -13.01 -16.05
CA ILE A 263 -2.63 -14.28 -16.77
C ILE A 263 -1.71 -15.29 -16.07
N GLU A 264 -2.24 -16.47 -15.74
CA GLU A 264 -1.44 -17.60 -15.30
C GLU A 264 -0.46 -18.04 -16.41
N GLN A 265 0.85 -18.10 -16.10
CA GLN A 265 1.89 -18.51 -17.05
C GLN A 265 2.45 -19.89 -16.72
N ILE A 266 2.80 -20.12 -15.46
CA ILE A 266 3.34 -21.38 -14.98
C ILE A 266 2.63 -21.73 -13.67
N TYR A 267 2.18 -23.00 -13.59
CA TYR A 267 1.73 -23.61 -12.35
C TYR A 267 2.15 -25.06 -12.36
N ARG A 268 3.35 -25.34 -11.84
CA ARG A 268 3.97 -26.67 -11.94
C ARG A 268 4.82 -26.98 -10.74
N GLN A 269 4.67 -28.17 -10.17
CA GLN A 269 5.47 -28.69 -9.08
C GLN A 269 6.74 -29.40 -9.58
N GLY A 270 7.78 -29.45 -8.76
CA GLY A 270 8.99 -30.27 -8.99
C GLY A 270 9.94 -29.67 -10.05
N ILE A 271 9.98 -28.36 -10.23
CA ILE A 271 10.99 -27.70 -11.07
C ILE A 271 12.30 -27.66 -10.30
N ASN A 272 13.37 -28.30 -10.83
CA ASN A 272 14.70 -28.19 -10.23
C ASN A 272 15.29 -26.79 -10.45
N ALA A 273 16.15 -26.35 -9.54
CA ALA A 273 16.75 -25.02 -9.61
C ALA A 273 17.42 -24.72 -10.97
N SER A 274 18.15 -25.67 -11.54
CA SER A 274 18.83 -25.55 -12.84
C SER A 274 17.89 -25.51 -14.05
N ASP A 275 16.62 -25.90 -13.87
CA ASP A 275 15.66 -26.03 -14.98
C ASP A 275 14.84 -24.75 -15.20
N TYR A 276 14.90 -23.76 -14.29
CA TYR A 276 14.12 -22.53 -14.42
C TYR A 276 14.38 -21.75 -15.72
N PRO A 277 15.62 -21.52 -16.17
CA PRO A 277 15.84 -20.80 -17.43
C PRO A 277 15.18 -21.48 -18.62
N ARG A 278 15.30 -22.82 -18.72
CA ARG A 278 14.64 -23.59 -19.77
C ARG A 278 13.13 -23.53 -19.66
N THR A 279 12.59 -23.67 -18.44
CA THR A 279 11.15 -23.60 -18.18
C THR A 279 10.55 -22.26 -18.61
N LEU A 280 11.22 -21.15 -18.32
CA LEU A 280 10.79 -19.82 -18.73
C LEU A 280 10.80 -19.67 -20.25
N THR A 281 11.84 -20.21 -20.91
CA THR A 281 11.93 -20.20 -22.38
C THR A 281 10.80 -21.03 -23.01
N GLU A 282 10.55 -22.23 -22.51
CA GLU A 282 9.47 -23.12 -22.97
C GLU A 282 8.07 -22.51 -22.75
N ALA A 283 7.90 -21.75 -21.68
CA ALA A 283 6.66 -21.01 -21.38
C ALA A 283 6.49 -19.74 -22.23
N GLY A 284 7.47 -19.40 -23.08
CA GLY A 284 7.41 -18.21 -23.95
C GLY A 284 7.49 -16.88 -23.19
N ILE A 285 8.20 -16.87 -22.04
CA ILE A 285 8.38 -15.64 -21.25
C ILE A 285 9.31 -14.68 -21.98
N ASP A 286 8.87 -13.42 -22.13
CA ASP A 286 9.68 -12.39 -22.78
C ASP A 286 10.85 -11.99 -21.87
N PRO A 287 12.11 -12.24 -22.30
CA PRO A 287 13.29 -11.95 -21.46
C PRO A 287 13.53 -10.46 -21.21
N SER A 288 12.94 -9.58 -22.06
CA SER A 288 13.06 -8.12 -21.90
C SER A 288 12.15 -7.55 -20.82
N VAL A 289 11.10 -8.26 -20.47
CA VAL A 289 10.12 -7.84 -19.45
C VAL A 289 10.60 -8.25 -18.07
N LEU A 290 10.49 -7.34 -17.11
CA LEU A 290 10.95 -7.55 -15.74
C LEU A 290 10.18 -8.70 -15.06
N ILE A 291 10.92 -9.68 -14.54
CA ILE A 291 10.42 -10.71 -13.62
C ILE A 291 10.75 -10.27 -12.19
N VAL A 292 9.74 -10.21 -11.32
CA VAL A 292 9.94 -10.03 -9.88
C VAL A 292 9.71 -11.39 -9.21
N ALA A 293 10.80 -11.99 -8.74
CA ALA A 293 10.81 -13.36 -8.21
C ALA A 293 10.95 -13.38 -6.68
N ASP A 294 10.54 -14.47 -6.05
CA ASP A 294 10.81 -14.72 -4.64
C ASP A 294 12.30 -14.52 -4.31
N SER A 295 12.62 -13.62 -3.39
CA SER A 295 14.00 -13.31 -3.00
C SER A 295 14.66 -14.36 -2.09
N ALA A 296 13.91 -15.38 -1.63
CA ALA A 296 14.45 -16.45 -0.78
C ALA A 296 15.44 -17.38 -1.51
N ARG A 297 15.50 -17.32 -2.85
CA ARG A 297 16.33 -18.19 -3.69
C ARG A 297 17.23 -17.37 -4.63
N PRO A 298 18.22 -16.62 -4.10
CA PRO A 298 19.08 -15.74 -4.90
C PRO A 298 19.92 -16.51 -5.93
N GLU A 299 20.24 -17.80 -5.68
CA GLU A 299 20.93 -18.66 -6.63
C GLU A 299 20.12 -18.90 -7.91
N ILE A 300 18.81 -19.14 -7.78
CA ILE A 300 17.93 -19.32 -8.95
C ILE A 300 17.77 -18.01 -9.71
N ILE A 301 17.63 -16.89 -9.01
CA ILE A 301 17.58 -15.55 -9.62
C ILE A 301 18.84 -15.29 -10.46
N SER A 302 20.02 -15.65 -9.93
CA SER A 302 21.29 -15.52 -10.64
C SER A 302 21.34 -16.37 -11.91
N ASP A 303 20.87 -17.62 -11.86
CA ASP A 303 20.82 -18.53 -13.00
C ASP A 303 19.88 -18.02 -14.10
N ILE A 304 18.69 -17.55 -13.72
CA ILE A 304 17.70 -16.92 -14.63
C ILE A 304 18.30 -15.68 -15.28
N SER A 305 18.96 -14.81 -14.50
CA SER A 305 19.63 -13.61 -15.01
C SER A 305 20.76 -13.95 -15.99
N SER A 306 21.56 -14.98 -15.67
CA SER A 306 22.68 -15.45 -16.53
C SER A 306 22.18 -16.03 -17.84
N ALA A 307 20.96 -16.53 -17.89
CA ALA A 307 20.28 -16.99 -19.10
C ALA A 307 19.68 -15.88 -19.94
N GLY A 308 19.85 -14.60 -19.57
CA GLY A 308 19.43 -13.43 -20.33
C GLY A 308 18.06 -12.88 -19.97
N PHE A 309 17.39 -13.38 -18.94
CA PHE A 309 16.14 -12.82 -18.44
C PHE A 309 16.38 -11.63 -17.50
N ARG A 310 15.54 -10.65 -17.59
CA ARG A 310 15.55 -9.50 -16.68
C ARG A 310 14.80 -9.83 -15.40
N VAL A 311 15.52 -10.18 -14.32
CA VAL A 311 14.95 -10.65 -13.07
C VAL A 311 15.51 -9.92 -11.86
N ILE A 312 14.67 -9.67 -10.86
CA ILE A 312 15.05 -9.14 -9.54
C ILE A 312 14.32 -9.92 -8.44
N GLY A 313 14.88 -9.92 -7.23
CA GLY A 313 14.21 -10.45 -6.06
C GLY A 313 13.13 -9.48 -5.53
N ALA A 314 11.99 -10.04 -5.11
CA ALA A 314 10.92 -9.30 -4.45
C ALA A 314 11.38 -8.75 -3.10
N ASN A 315 10.87 -7.60 -2.72
CA ASN A 315 11.09 -7.05 -1.38
C ASN A 315 10.21 -7.82 -0.36
N LYS A 316 10.85 -8.54 0.57
CA LYS A 316 10.20 -9.32 1.63
C LYS A 316 10.39 -8.69 3.02
N ASP A 317 10.35 -7.37 3.11
CA ASP A 317 10.36 -6.68 4.40
C ASP A 317 9.11 -6.98 5.25
N ALA A 318 9.18 -6.65 6.52
CA ALA A 318 8.03 -6.77 7.43
C ALA A 318 6.83 -6.00 6.87
N GLY A 319 5.68 -6.69 6.68
CA GLY A 319 4.45 -6.11 6.14
C GLY A 319 4.33 -6.13 4.60
N SER A 320 5.32 -6.65 3.85
CA SER A 320 5.24 -6.76 2.38
C SER A 320 4.01 -7.55 1.92
N VAL A 321 3.62 -8.59 2.65
CA VAL A 321 2.42 -9.40 2.36
C VAL A 321 1.17 -8.54 2.41
N MET A 322 0.96 -7.81 3.52
CA MET A 322 -0.22 -6.98 3.72
C MET A 322 -0.28 -5.81 2.76
N ARG A 323 0.88 -5.20 2.48
CA ARG A 323 1.00 -4.14 1.48
C ARG A 323 0.66 -4.64 0.07
N GLY A 324 1.16 -5.80 -0.31
CA GLY A 324 0.84 -6.43 -1.60
C GLY A 324 -0.65 -6.75 -1.72
N ILE A 325 -1.27 -7.29 -0.66
CA ILE A 325 -2.72 -7.54 -0.59
C ILE A 325 -3.49 -6.24 -0.80
N ALA A 326 -3.17 -5.18 -0.04
CA ALA A 326 -3.84 -3.89 -0.16
C ALA A 326 -3.75 -3.31 -1.58
N ARG A 327 -2.58 -3.38 -2.23
CA ARG A 327 -2.39 -2.91 -3.61
C ARG A 327 -3.23 -3.67 -4.63
N VAL A 328 -3.42 -4.97 -4.44
CA VAL A 328 -4.31 -5.77 -5.28
C VAL A 328 -5.76 -5.37 -5.04
N GLN A 329 -6.17 -5.21 -3.77
CA GLN A 329 -7.54 -4.83 -3.39
C GLN A 329 -7.95 -3.43 -3.91
N GLU A 330 -6.99 -2.53 -4.08
CA GLU A 330 -7.24 -1.17 -4.62
C GLU A 330 -7.57 -1.16 -6.13
N ARG A 331 -7.39 -2.29 -6.84
CA ARG A 331 -7.50 -2.36 -8.31
C ARG A 331 -8.65 -3.27 -8.74
N GLN A 332 -9.26 -2.93 -9.86
CA GLN A 332 -10.10 -3.90 -10.56
C GLN A 332 -9.19 -4.92 -11.24
N ILE A 333 -9.44 -6.21 -11.01
CA ILE A 333 -8.65 -7.30 -11.58
C ILE A 333 -9.46 -8.06 -12.59
N TYR A 334 -8.91 -8.20 -13.80
CA TYR A 334 -9.35 -9.16 -14.83
C TYR A 334 -8.36 -10.32 -14.83
N PHE A 335 -8.81 -11.54 -14.86
CA PHE A 335 -7.90 -12.67 -14.75
C PHE A 335 -8.23 -13.82 -15.72
N ALA A 336 -7.20 -14.59 -16.07
CA ALA A 336 -7.30 -15.80 -16.88
C ALA A 336 -6.34 -16.87 -16.34
N GLY A 337 -6.87 -18.04 -16.00
CA GLY A 337 -6.11 -19.19 -15.50
C GLY A 337 -6.94 -20.05 -14.55
N ALA A 338 -6.91 -21.37 -14.75
CA ALA A 338 -7.72 -22.29 -13.94
C ALA A 338 -7.18 -22.46 -12.51
N ASN A 339 -5.85 -22.48 -12.34
CA ASN A 339 -5.24 -22.56 -11.01
C ASN A 339 -5.29 -21.19 -10.31
N LEU A 340 -5.09 -20.11 -11.06
CA LEU A 340 -5.28 -18.74 -10.56
C LEU A 340 -6.69 -18.55 -9.99
N LYS A 341 -7.72 -19.06 -10.68
CA LYS A 341 -9.10 -19.07 -10.18
C LYS A 341 -9.25 -19.84 -8.89
N LYS A 342 -8.66 -21.04 -8.80
CA LYS A 342 -8.72 -21.87 -7.59
C LYS A 342 -8.10 -21.17 -6.40
N GLU A 343 -6.88 -20.61 -6.56
CA GLU A 343 -6.21 -19.90 -5.50
C GLU A 343 -6.96 -18.62 -5.11
N TYR A 344 -7.41 -17.82 -6.07
CA TYR A 344 -8.24 -16.64 -5.83
C TYR A 344 -9.45 -16.94 -4.93
N LEU A 345 -10.19 -18.02 -5.24
CA LEU A 345 -11.39 -18.42 -4.46
C LEU A 345 -11.04 -19.03 -3.10
N ALA A 346 -9.84 -19.57 -2.94
CA ALA A 346 -9.36 -20.20 -1.71
C ALA A 346 -8.53 -19.26 -0.82
N TYR A 347 -8.08 -18.10 -1.33
CA TYR A 347 -7.20 -17.20 -0.60
C TYR A 347 -7.95 -16.46 0.50
N ARG A 348 -7.70 -16.88 1.75
CA ARG A 348 -8.50 -16.50 2.92
C ARG A 348 -7.65 -15.92 4.02
N TRP A 349 -8.30 -15.15 4.89
CA TRP A 349 -7.74 -14.74 6.16
C TRP A 349 -7.64 -15.94 7.09
N ARG A 350 -6.57 -15.96 7.87
CA ARG A 350 -6.32 -17.04 8.85
C ARG A 350 -7.30 -16.96 10.02
N GLU A 351 -7.86 -18.10 10.41
CA GLU A 351 -8.66 -18.21 11.62
C GLU A 351 -7.79 -18.59 12.83
N LYS A 352 -8.02 -17.95 13.96
CA LYS A 352 -7.46 -18.41 15.24
C LYS A 352 -8.17 -19.72 15.64
N ARG A 353 -7.42 -20.80 15.75
CA ARG A 353 -7.94 -22.12 16.12
C ARG A 353 -8.70 -22.15 17.45
N SER A 354 -8.40 -21.21 18.37
CA SER A 354 -9.01 -21.19 19.71
C SER A 354 -10.34 -20.47 19.76
N THR A 355 -10.58 -19.48 18.90
CA THR A 355 -11.78 -18.60 18.96
C THR A 355 -12.59 -18.59 17.67
N GLY A 356 -12.07 -19.10 16.56
CA GLY A 356 -12.69 -18.95 15.23
C GLY A 356 -12.65 -17.53 14.67
N GLU A 357 -11.99 -16.60 15.36
CA GLU A 357 -11.83 -15.22 14.89
C GLU A 357 -10.84 -15.15 13.74
N LEU A 358 -11.20 -14.41 12.69
CA LEU A 358 -10.29 -14.10 11.59
C LEU A 358 -9.22 -13.13 12.08
N VAL A 359 -7.97 -13.42 11.75
CA VAL A 359 -6.84 -12.52 11.97
C VAL A 359 -6.41 -11.90 10.66
N TYR A 360 -5.89 -10.68 10.73
CA TYR A 360 -5.43 -9.92 9.57
C TYR A 360 -4.07 -10.44 9.08
N GLU A 361 -4.04 -11.72 8.77
CA GLU A 361 -2.92 -12.45 8.16
C GLU A 361 -3.50 -13.47 7.17
N PRO A 362 -2.96 -13.64 5.97
CA PRO A 362 -3.42 -14.68 5.06
C PRO A 362 -3.12 -16.07 5.62
N GLU A 363 -4.00 -17.03 5.33
CA GLU A 363 -3.72 -18.43 5.52
C GLU A 363 -2.65 -18.86 4.50
N LYS A 364 -1.58 -19.48 4.99
CA LYS A 364 -0.51 -19.99 4.12
C LYS A 364 -0.89 -21.38 3.58
N ALA A 365 -1.68 -21.39 2.52
CA ALA A 365 -2.05 -22.62 1.83
C ALA A 365 -2.52 -22.30 0.41
N ASN A 366 -1.91 -22.93 -0.58
CA ASN A 366 -2.27 -22.77 -2.00
C ASN A 366 -2.29 -21.28 -2.42
N ASP A 367 -1.21 -20.57 -2.18
CA ASP A 367 -1.07 -19.13 -2.40
C ASP A 367 0.08 -18.78 -3.37
N ASP A 368 0.60 -19.76 -4.12
CA ASP A 368 1.77 -19.63 -5.00
C ASP A 368 1.55 -18.56 -6.10
N LEU A 369 0.37 -18.54 -6.75
CA LEU A 369 0.02 -17.52 -7.75
C LEU A 369 -0.39 -16.20 -7.11
N MET A 370 -0.96 -16.23 -5.91
CA MET A 370 -1.27 -15.02 -5.14
C MET A 370 0.01 -14.33 -4.68
N ASP A 371 1.03 -15.10 -4.26
CA ASP A 371 2.34 -14.59 -3.90
C ASP A 371 3.07 -14.04 -5.13
N ALA A 372 3.07 -14.76 -6.24
CA ALA A 372 3.60 -14.29 -7.52
C ALA A 372 2.95 -12.96 -7.96
N LEU A 373 1.62 -12.84 -7.85
CA LEU A 373 0.92 -11.58 -8.15
C LEU A 373 1.36 -10.45 -7.23
N ARG A 374 1.47 -10.71 -5.92
CA ARG A 374 1.93 -9.70 -4.96
C ARG A 374 3.34 -9.21 -5.27
N TYR A 375 4.24 -10.10 -5.72
CA TYR A 375 5.58 -9.70 -6.16
C TYR A 375 5.52 -8.83 -7.42
N ALA A 376 4.69 -9.20 -8.40
CA ALA A 376 4.54 -8.41 -9.62
C ALA A 376 3.98 -7.01 -9.38
N ILE A 377 3.05 -6.85 -8.44
CA ILE A 377 2.40 -5.56 -8.17
C ILE A 377 3.22 -4.68 -7.22
N ASP A 378 4.12 -5.26 -6.42
CA ASP A 378 4.96 -4.48 -5.51
C ASP A 378 5.81 -3.50 -6.35
N ASP A 379 5.86 -2.22 -5.93
CA ASP A 379 6.51 -1.10 -6.64
C ASP A 379 5.95 -0.74 -8.04
N LEU A 380 4.80 -1.32 -8.44
CA LEU A 380 4.14 -0.88 -9.66
C LEU A 380 3.63 0.55 -9.49
N LYS A 381 4.29 1.50 -10.15
CA LYS A 381 3.85 2.90 -10.17
C LYS A 381 2.58 2.98 -11.00
N ARG A 382 1.53 3.62 -10.50
CA ARG A 382 0.39 4.00 -11.36
C ARG A 382 0.91 4.83 -12.52
N LYS A 383 0.63 4.41 -13.77
CA LYS A 383 0.90 5.27 -14.94
C LYS A 383 0.18 6.60 -14.70
N ARG A 384 0.92 7.71 -14.64
CA ARG A 384 0.35 9.04 -14.78
C ARG A 384 0.30 9.32 -16.29
N PHE A 385 -0.86 9.66 -16.79
CA PHE A 385 -0.92 10.38 -18.03
C PHE A 385 -0.36 11.78 -17.75
N ASP A 386 0.82 12.08 -18.29
CA ASP A 386 1.30 13.45 -18.41
C ASP A 386 0.44 14.09 -19.50
N PHE A 387 -0.45 14.99 -19.10
CA PHE A 387 -1.18 15.89 -20.00
C PHE A 387 -0.41 17.19 -20.18
#